data_3e21d64962f26ec31f3527f2a9603f9b
#
_entry.id   3e21d64962f26ec31f3527f2a9603f9b
#
_cell.length_a   1.000
_cell.length_b   1.000
_cell.length_c   1.000
_cell.angle_alpha   90.00
_cell.angle_beta   90.00
_cell.angle_gamma   90.00
#
_symmetry.space_group_name_H-M   'P 1'
#
loop_
_entity.id
_entity.type
_entity.pdbx_description
1 polymer ?
#
loop_
_entity_poly.entity_id
_entity_poly.type
_entity_poly.pdbx_seq_one_letter_code
_entity_poly.pdbx_strand_id
1 'polypeptide(L)'
;VMLYTVTGLKRVALDDGASRLYVSVDGGMSDNIRPALYKAAYTALVANRRPDPAAGMTRARVVGKHCESGDILVRDVDLPADLAVGDVLAVPAVGAYGRCLASNYNMFTRPGVAWVRDGRQGWVLRPETLEDLLALEGE
;
A
#
# COMPACT_ATOMS: atom_id res chain seq x y z
N VAL A 1 7.61 6.06 -5.89
CA VAL A 1 6.18 5.80 -5.66
C VAL A 1 6.01 4.32 -5.39
N MET A 2 5.18 3.95 -4.41
CA MET A 2 4.63 2.59 -4.29
C MET A 2 3.19 2.59 -4.78
N LEU A 3 2.80 1.50 -5.44
CA LEU A 3 1.45 1.27 -5.91
C LEU A 3 0.86 0.09 -5.15
N TYR A 4 -0.39 0.24 -4.72
CA TYR A 4 -1.13 -0.77 -3.99
C TYR A 4 -2.52 -0.94 -4.58
N THR A 5 -2.97 -2.17 -4.76
CA THR A 5 -4.34 -2.46 -5.18
C THR A 5 -5.25 -2.51 -3.96
N VAL A 6 -6.39 -1.84 -4.01
CA VAL A 6 -7.42 -1.90 -2.97
C VAL A 6 -8.08 -3.28 -3.00
N THR A 7 -8.01 -4.00 -1.89
CA THR A 7 -8.55 -5.37 -1.75
C THR A 7 -9.80 -5.42 -0.89
N GLY A 8 -10.07 -4.38 -0.12
CA GLY A 8 -11.25 -4.32 0.74
C GLY A 8 -11.52 -2.93 1.29
N LEU A 9 -12.78 -2.67 1.61
CA LEU A 9 -13.25 -1.42 2.18
C LEU A 9 -14.15 -1.71 3.38
N LYS A 10 -13.89 -1.07 4.51
CA LYS A 10 -14.70 -1.21 5.73
C LYS A 10 -14.89 0.15 6.40
N ARG A 11 -16.13 0.59 6.53
CA ARG A 11 -16.45 1.80 7.30
C ARG A 11 -16.70 1.43 8.77
N VAL A 12 -16.06 2.16 9.66
CA VAL A 12 -16.14 1.95 11.11
C VAL A 12 -16.61 3.25 11.76
N ALA A 13 -17.62 3.17 12.62
CA ALA A 13 -18.01 4.27 13.49
C ALA A 13 -16.95 4.46 14.57
N LEU A 14 -16.66 5.70 14.91
CA LEU A 14 -15.75 6.09 15.98
C LEU A 14 -16.55 6.54 17.21
N ASP A 15 -15.92 6.53 18.38
CA ASP A 15 -16.55 6.87 19.65
C ASP A 15 -17.05 8.32 19.72
N ASP A 16 -16.48 9.21 18.91
CA ASP A 16 -16.87 10.62 18.77
C ASP A 16 -18.04 10.85 17.80
N GLY A 17 -18.67 9.78 17.31
CA GLY A 17 -19.77 9.83 16.33
C GLY A 17 -19.32 10.04 14.87
N ALA A 18 -18.03 10.24 14.62
CA ALA A 18 -17.48 10.26 13.27
C ALA A 18 -17.38 8.86 12.67
N SER A 19 -17.02 8.76 11.40
CA SER A 19 -16.71 7.48 10.77
C SER A 19 -15.38 7.55 10.02
N ARG A 20 -14.70 6.40 9.93
CA ARG A 20 -13.46 6.25 9.18
C ARG A 20 -13.59 5.09 8.20
N LEU A 21 -13.11 5.30 6.98
CA LEU A 21 -12.99 4.25 5.99
C LEU A 21 -11.63 3.55 6.17
N TYR A 22 -11.63 2.27 6.48
CA TYR A 22 -10.44 1.42 6.38
C TYR A 22 -10.35 0.86 4.97
N VAL A 23 -9.19 1.06 4.36
CA VAL A 23 -8.89 0.65 2.99
C VAL A 23 -7.78 -0.39 3.07
N SER A 24 -8.13 -1.66 2.87
CA SER A 24 -7.17 -2.75 2.81
C SER A 24 -6.53 -2.80 1.43
N VAL A 25 -5.23 -3.08 1.40
CA VAL A 25 -4.47 -3.19 0.16
C VAL A 25 -3.64 -4.47 0.09
N ASP A 26 -3.15 -4.79 -1.11
CA ASP A 26 -2.36 -5.99 -1.41
C ASP A 26 -0.90 -5.96 -0.90
N GLY A 27 -0.45 -4.85 -0.35
CA GLY A 27 0.85 -4.70 0.31
C GLY A 27 0.75 -4.53 1.82
N GLY A 28 1.83 -4.05 2.45
CA GLY A 28 1.84 -3.84 3.89
C GLY A 28 3.20 -3.41 4.44
N MET A 29 3.37 -3.58 5.75
CA MET A 29 4.59 -3.19 6.44
C MET A 29 5.85 -3.94 5.95
N SER A 30 5.70 -5.09 5.31
CA SER A 30 6.82 -5.79 4.67
C SER A 30 7.39 -5.02 3.47
N ASP A 31 6.57 -4.19 2.82
CA ASP A 31 6.97 -3.38 1.67
C ASP A 31 7.41 -1.98 2.10
N ASN A 32 6.70 -1.40 3.08
CA ASN A 32 6.98 -0.08 3.63
C ASN A 32 6.85 -0.08 5.16
N ILE A 33 7.92 -0.43 5.84
CA ILE A 33 7.99 -0.49 7.31
C ILE A 33 8.04 0.90 7.97
N ARG A 34 8.31 1.97 7.22
CA ARG A 34 8.62 3.29 7.79
C ARG A 34 7.49 3.91 8.62
N PRO A 35 6.19 3.76 8.29
CA PRO A 35 5.11 4.23 9.18
C PRO A 35 5.15 3.59 10.56
N ALA A 36 5.39 2.26 10.62
CA ALA A 36 5.47 1.52 11.87
C ALA A 36 6.75 1.84 12.64
N LEU A 37 7.91 1.80 11.97
CA LEU A 37 9.22 1.89 12.61
C LEU A 37 9.62 3.34 12.96
N TYR A 38 9.35 4.28 12.06
CA TYR A 38 9.80 5.69 12.19
C TYR A 38 8.65 6.66 12.35
N LYS A 39 7.40 6.20 12.43
CA LYS A 39 6.19 7.04 12.46
C LYS A 39 6.11 7.98 11.24
N ALA A 40 6.67 7.56 10.11
CA ALA A 40 6.66 8.35 8.89
C ALA A 40 5.22 8.57 8.41
N ALA A 41 4.89 9.82 8.13
CA ALA A 41 3.59 10.18 7.59
C ALA A 41 3.63 10.15 6.07
N TYR A 42 2.67 9.47 5.48
CA TYR A 42 2.46 9.39 4.03
C TYR A 42 1.06 9.85 3.67
N THR A 43 0.89 10.16 2.40
CA THR A 43 -0.41 10.36 1.75
C THR A 43 -0.63 9.29 0.69
N ALA A 44 -1.84 9.20 0.17
CA ALA A 44 -2.19 8.33 -0.93
C ALA A 44 -3.16 9.04 -1.88
N LEU A 45 -3.13 8.64 -3.13
CA LEU A 45 -4.07 9.11 -4.16
C LEU A 45 -4.44 7.97 -5.10
N VAL A 46 -5.63 8.03 -5.70
CA VAL A 46 -6.05 7.09 -6.74
C VAL A 46 -5.24 7.34 -8.01
N ALA A 47 -4.65 6.28 -8.57
CA ALA A 47 -3.69 6.39 -9.67
C ALA A 47 -4.16 5.75 -10.99
N ASN A 48 -5.11 4.84 -10.97
CA ASN A 48 -5.56 4.10 -12.16
C ASN A 48 -6.76 4.73 -12.88
N ARG A 49 -7.44 5.68 -12.23
CA ARG A 49 -8.58 6.37 -12.81
C ARG A 49 -8.70 7.80 -12.28
N ARG A 50 -9.54 8.60 -12.89
CA ARG A 50 -9.97 9.88 -12.33
C ARG A 50 -11.21 9.64 -11.46
N PRO A 51 -11.17 9.95 -10.16
CA PRO A 51 -12.35 9.88 -9.29
C PRO A 51 -13.47 10.82 -9.75
N ASP A 52 -14.71 10.50 -9.40
CA ASP A 52 -15.84 11.39 -9.63
C ASP A 52 -15.75 12.63 -8.71
N PRO A 53 -15.62 13.85 -9.26
CA PRO A 53 -15.58 15.05 -8.43
C PRO A 53 -16.84 15.26 -7.59
N ALA A 54 -18.00 14.73 -8.01
CA ALA A 54 -19.27 14.85 -7.30
C ALA A 54 -19.37 13.90 -6.11
N ALA A 55 -18.56 12.84 -6.04
CA ALA A 55 -18.60 11.87 -4.94
C ALA A 55 -18.13 12.46 -3.60
N GLY A 56 -17.34 13.55 -3.64
CA GLY A 56 -16.72 14.13 -2.45
C GLY A 56 -15.56 13.29 -1.91
N MET A 57 -15.13 13.63 -0.69
CA MET A 57 -14.00 12.99 -0.01
C MET A 57 -14.43 12.31 1.30
N THR A 58 -13.72 11.28 1.68
CA THR A 58 -13.96 10.56 2.96
C THR A 58 -12.68 10.37 3.71
N ARG A 59 -12.70 10.52 5.03
CA ARG A 59 -11.56 10.25 5.90
C ARG A 59 -11.25 8.77 5.91
N ALA A 60 -10.04 8.42 5.54
CA ALA A 60 -9.61 7.04 5.36
C ALA A 60 -8.31 6.72 6.09
N ARG A 61 -8.08 5.42 6.26
CA ARG A 61 -6.84 4.83 6.74
C ARG A 61 -6.48 3.67 5.84
N VAL A 62 -5.28 3.69 5.25
CA VAL A 62 -4.79 2.60 4.41
C VAL A 62 -4.05 1.60 5.29
N VAL A 63 -4.50 0.35 5.26
CA VAL A 63 -3.96 -0.75 6.06
C VAL A 63 -3.50 -1.89 5.16
N GLY A 64 -2.44 -2.55 5.58
CA GLY A 64 -1.86 -3.65 4.81
C GLY A 64 -2.54 -5.00 5.07
N LYS A 65 -1.88 -6.05 4.60
CA LYS A 65 -2.36 -7.44 4.60
C LYS A 65 -1.82 -8.29 5.74
N HIS A 66 -0.95 -7.72 6.59
CA HIS A 66 -0.41 -8.44 7.75
C HIS A 66 -1.41 -8.45 8.91
N CYS A 67 -1.40 -9.52 9.72
CA CYS A 67 -2.22 -9.65 10.92
C CYS A 67 -1.64 -8.87 12.12
N GLU A 68 -1.11 -7.68 11.86
CA GLU A 68 -0.47 -6.79 12.83
C GLU A 68 -1.26 -5.49 12.98
N SER A 69 -1.54 -5.09 14.20
CA SER A 69 -2.24 -3.81 14.47
C SER A 69 -1.45 -2.58 13.99
N GLY A 70 -0.14 -2.71 13.83
CA GLY A 70 0.78 -1.70 13.31
C GLY A 70 0.88 -1.64 11.79
N ASP A 71 0.20 -2.54 11.06
CA ASP A 71 0.26 -2.57 9.58
C ASP A 71 -0.61 -1.47 8.95
N ILE A 72 -0.22 -0.23 9.22
CA ILE A 72 -0.88 0.98 8.74
C ILE A 72 0.11 1.71 7.83
N LEU A 73 -0.20 1.73 6.54
CA LEU A 73 0.62 2.39 5.52
C LEU A 73 0.38 3.91 5.46
N VAL A 74 -0.89 4.33 5.56
CA VAL A 74 -1.27 5.74 5.65
C VAL A 74 -2.31 5.88 6.75
N ARG A 75 -1.95 6.61 7.80
CA ARG A 75 -2.74 6.67 9.03
C ARG A 75 -4.02 7.49 8.88
N ASP A 76 -3.92 8.63 8.22
CA ASP A 76 -5.02 9.56 8.04
C ASP A 76 -4.86 10.28 6.70
N VAL A 77 -5.82 10.07 5.81
CA VAL A 77 -5.84 10.65 4.46
C VAL A 77 -7.29 10.85 4.03
N ASP A 78 -7.54 11.89 3.25
CA ASP A 78 -8.82 12.06 2.58
C ASP A 78 -8.74 11.41 1.20
N LEU A 79 -9.59 10.41 0.95
CA LEU A 79 -9.70 9.70 -0.32
C LEU A 79 -11.07 9.95 -0.94
N PRO A 80 -11.20 9.81 -2.27
CA PRO A 80 -12.49 9.91 -2.95
C PRO A 80 -13.53 8.96 -2.35
N ALA A 81 -14.76 9.43 -2.14
CA ALA A 81 -15.79 8.60 -1.54
C ALA A 81 -16.33 7.51 -2.47
N ASP A 82 -16.02 7.60 -3.78
CA ASP A 82 -16.27 6.58 -4.80
C ASP A 82 -15.17 5.53 -4.93
N LEU A 83 -14.21 5.50 -3.98
CA LEU A 83 -13.15 4.49 -3.97
C LEU A 83 -13.74 3.08 -3.96
N ALA A 84 -13.20 2.21 -4.81
CA ALA A 84 -13.69 0.84 -5.01
C ALA A 84 -12.57 -0.20 -4.87
N VAL A 85 -12.95 -1.44 -4.59
CA VAL A 85 -12.04 -2.60 -4.68
C VAL A 85 -11.56 -2.72 -6.12
N GLY A 86 -10.25 -2.93 -6.30
CA GLY A 86 -9.58 -2.93 -7.59
C GLY A 86 -8.98 -1.57 -7.99
N ASP A 87 -9.31 -0.47 -7.29
CA ASP A 87 -8.59 0.77 -7.49
C ASP A 87 -7.12 0.63 -7.09
N VAL A 88 -6.26 1.40 -7.74
CA VAL A 88 -4.83 1.46 -7.42
C VAL A 88 -4.53 2.76 -6.67
N LEU A 89 -3.96 2.63 -5.49
CA LEU A 89 -3.45 3.76 -4.71
C LEU A 89 -1.96 3.95 -4.96
N ALA A 90 -1.56 5.20 -5.23
CA ALA A 90 -0.16 5.61 -5.26
C ALA A 90 0.22 6.27 -3.94
N VAL A 91 1.29 5.79 -3.31
CA VAL A 91 1.92 6.39 -2.13
C VAL A 91 3.26 7.00 -2.56
N PRO A 92 3.37 8.33 -2.61
CA PRO A 92 4.59 9.01 -3.04
C PRO A 92 5.69 9.00 -1.96
N ALA A 93 6.89 9.45 -2.34
CA ALA A 93 8.05 9.68 -1.46
C ALA A 93 8.58 8.44 -0.71
N VAL A 94 8.36 7.24 -1.23
CA VAL A 94 8.82 5.97 -0.61
C VAL A 94 10.08 5.39 -1.28
N GLY A 95 10.57 5.97 -2.38
CA GLY A 95 11.56 5.33 -3.26
C GLY A 95 12.93 5.09 -2.64
N ALA A 96 13.46 6.02 -1.87
CA ALA A 96 14.85 5.98 -1.40
C ALA A 96 15.13 4.79 -0.46
N TYR A 97 14.19 4.43 0.41
CA TYR A 97 14.38 3.41 1.44
C TYR A 97 13.40 2.24 1.32
N GLY A 98 12.35 2.35 0.51
CA GLY A 98 11.29 1.35 0.43
C GLY A 98 11.84 -0.04 0.15
N ARG A 99 12.64 -0.19 -0.91
CA ARG A 99 13.16 -1.51 -1.32
C ARG A 99 14.21 -2.08 -0.38
N CYS A 100 15.12 -1.26 0.14
CA CYS A 100 16.18 -1.77 1.03
C CYS A 100 15.70 -2.07 2.45
N LEU A 101 14.58 -1.48 2.89
CA LEU A 101 13.92 -1.81 4.15
C LEU A 101 12.83 -2.88 4.00
N ALA A 102 12.50 -3.28 2.77
CA ALA A 102 11.53 -4.33 2.53
C ALA A 102 12.03 -5.68 3.08
N SER A 103 11.10 -6.48 3.58
CA SER A 103 11.38 -7.79 4.18
C SER A 103 10.44 -8.86 3.64
N ASN A 104 10.76 -10.10 3.95
CA ASN A 104 9.89 -11.24 3.68
C ASN A 104 9.03 -11.61 4.91
N TYR A 105 8.68 -10.62 5.73
CA TYR A 105 7.85 -10.85 6.91
C TYR A 105 6.56 -11.60 6.54
N ASN A 106 6.21 -12.61 7.33
CA ASN A 106 5.14 -13.59 7.07
C ASN A 106 5.31 -14.35 5.74
N MET A 107 6.54 -14.52 5.25
CA MET A 107 6.86 -15.22 3.99
C MET A 107 6.21 -14.57 2.75
N PHE A 108 5.94 -13.27 2.81
CA PHE A 108 5.53 -12.54 1.62
C PHE A 108 6.73 -12.20 0.73
N THR A 109 6.54 -12.34 -0.57
CA THR A 109 7.52 -11.95 -1.57
C THR A 109 7.63 -10.43 -1.65
N ARG A 110 8.84 -9.91 -1.80
CA ARG A 110 9.07 -8.48 -1.99
C ARG A 110 8.64 -8.04 -3.40
N PRO A 111 7.95 -6.89 -3.52
CA PRO A 111 7.52 -6.38 -4.82
C PRO A 111 8.72 -5.99 -5.70
N GLY A 112 8.49 -5.97 -7.01
CA GLY A 112 9.46 -5.51 -7.97
C GLY A 112 9.65 -3.99 -7.95
N VAL A 113 10.72 -3.54 -8.61
CA VAL A 113 10.98 -2.12 -8.88
C VAL A 113 10.99 -1.91 -10.37
N ALA A 114 9.97 -1.20 -10.87
CA ALA A 114 9.86 -0.85 -12.29
C ALA A 114 10.40 0.55 -12.56
N TRP A 115 10.93 0.74 -13.77
CA TRP A 115 11.13 2.06 -14.34
C TRP A 115 10.09 2.34 -15.43
N VAL A 116 9.67 3.59 -15.52
CA VAL A 116 8.77 4.07 -16.59
C VAL A 116 9.36 5.35 -17.17
N ARG A 117 9.52 5.39 -18.48
CA ARG A 117 10.06 6.54 -19.20
C ARG A 117 9.54 6.56 -20.64
N ASP A 118 9.02 7.68 -21.09
CA ASP A 118 8.60 7.93 -22.48
C ASP A 118 7.66 6.84 -23.04
N GLY A 119 6.66 6.43 -22.22
CA GLY A 119 5.71 5.38 -22.57
C GLY A 119 6.27 3.96 -22.59
N ARG A 120 7.55 3.77 -22.21
CA ARG A 120 8.20 2.47 -22.07
C ARG A 120 8.37 2.13 -20.61
N GLN A 121 8.40 0.83 -20.30
CA GLN A 121 8.59 0.31 -18.94
C GLN A 121 9.50 -0.91 -18.94
N GLY A 122 10.06 -1.21 -17.78
CA GLY A 122 10.84 -2.41 -17.55
C GLY A 122 11.17 -2.58 -16.08
N TRP A 123 11.80 -3.69 -15.73
CA TRP A 123 12.21 -3.96 -14.35
C TRP A 123 13.62 -3.42 -14.08
N VAL A 124 13.76 -2.68 -12.98
CA VAL A 124 15.06 -2.44 -12.32
C VAL A 124 15.39 -3.67 -11.45
N LEU A 125 14.39 -4.14 -10.71
CA LEU A 125 14.41 -5.39 -9.95
C LEU A 125 13.08 -6.11 -10.22
N ARG A 126 13.13 -7.37 -10.65
CA ARG A 126 11.90 -8.17 -10.77
C ARG A 126 11.26 -8.41 -9.40
N PRO A 127 9.96 -8.65 -9.32
CA PRO A 127 9.35 -9.15 -8.08
C PRO A 127 9.95 -10.50 -7.70
N GLU A 128 10.01 -10.79 -6.41
CA GLU A 128 10.38 -12.12 -5.91
C GLU A 128 9.28 -13.13 -6.23
N THR A 129 9.70 -14.37 -6.42
CA THR A 129 8.82 -15.54 -6.55
C THR A 129 8.85 -16.37 -5.26
N LEU A 130 7.97 -17.35 -5.14
CA LEU A 130 8.01 -18.29 -4.01
C LEU A 130 9.30 -19.13 -4.05
N GLU A 131 9.78 -19.48 -5.24
CA GLU A 131 11.04 -20.19 -5.41
C GLU A 131 12.23 -19.39 -4.88
N ASP A 132 12.22 -18.06 -5.04
CA ASP A 132 13.26 -17.19 -4.45
C ASP A 132 13.24 -17.27 -2.92
N LEU A 133 12.07 -17.35 -2.28
CA LEU A 133 11.96 -17.50 -0.83
C LEU A 133 12.44 -18.86 -0.35
N LEU A 134 12.13 -19.91 -1.10
CA LEU A 134 12.45 -21.29 -0.76
C LEU A 134 13.89 -21.69 -1.15
N ALA A 135 14.61 -20.85 -1.89
CA ALA A 135 15.96 -21.15 -2.38
C ALA A 135 16.98 -21.42 -1.27
N LEU A 136 16.73 -21.01 -0.04
CA LEU A 136 17.60 -21.26 1.12
C LEU A 136 17.09 -22.41 2.01
N GLU A 137 15.94 -22.99 1.70
CA GLU A 137 15.43 -24.15 2.43
C GLU A 137 16.29 -25.38 2.07
N GLY A 138 16.61 -26.18 3.09
CA GLY A 138 17.31 -27.47 2.90
C GLY A 138 16.35 -28.58 2.45
N GLU A 139 16.92 -29.67 1.95
CA GLU A 139 16.19 -30.92 1.72
C GLU A 139 15.80 -31.61 3.04
#